data_19b1cb9e10735ba90f37d70079c13741
#
_entry.id   19b1cb9e10735ba90f37d70079c13741
#
_cell.length_a   1.000
_cell.length_b   1.000
_cell.length_c   1.000
_cell.angle_alpha   90.00
_cell.angle_beta   90.00
_cell.angle_gamma   90.00
#
_symmetry.space_group_name_H-M   'P 1'
#
loop_
_entity.id
_entity.type
_entity.pdbx_description
1 polymer ?
#
loop_
_entity_poly.entity_id
_entity_poly.type
_entity_poly.pdbx_seq_one_letter_code
_entity_poly.pdbx_strand_id
1 'polypeptide(L)'
;MHDKIANDHTDRSRVGWNVVTGYLDSAARNLTGGKQQAEHDERYAICEEYIDVVYKLMCSSWRTDAVKLDHKSGIYTDPACVREINHKGKYFTVPGPHICQPSPQRTPVIMQAGTSKAGKMFAAKHAEGIFVSAHTPAGVAKSISDIREQARKLGRDPSSIKFLAKFCPILGRTQEEADAKYADYAQYGDYEGALALFGGWTGVDMGPYADDEELRYVDSNAIKSYIEGLIKNAPDVNGGKWTKRTLAEHIMVGGLGATSVGTPEKVADEMERWVREGDVDGFNIVCVVRFTAMISLTTTGVCDFPTDIRRCD
;
A
#
# COMPACT_ATOMS: atom_id res chain seq x y z
N MET A 1 -11.16 14.25 -3.88
CA MET A 1 -12.27 13.27 -3.78
C MET A 1 -13.09 13.23 -5.06
N HIS A 2 -13.57 14.35 -5.57
CA HIS A 2 -14.33 14.41 -6.83
C HIS A 2 -13.58 13.86 -8.04
N ASP A 3 -12.26 14.12 -8.14
CA ASP A 3 -11.44 13.64 -9.24
C ASP A 3 -11.35 12.11 -9.36
N LYS A 4 -11.36 11.39 -8.22
CA LYS A 4 -11.35 9.91 -8.24
C LYS A 4 -12.69 9.32 -8.70
N ILE A 5 -13.78 10.02 -8.43
CA ILE A 5 -15.12 9.58 -8.82
C ILE A 5 -15.38 9.83 -10.31
N ALA A 6 -14.88 10.95 -10.83
CA ALA A 6 -14.93 11.22 -12.27
C ALA A 6 -14.18 10.14 -13.07
N ASN A 7 -13.02 9.68 -12.57
CA ASN A 7 -12.25 8.62 -13.20
C ASN A 7 -12.99 7.27 -13.24
N ASP A 8 -13.84 6.97 -12.25
CA ASP A 8 -14.64 5.73 -12.23
C ASP A 8 -15.59 5.61 -13.43
N HIS A 9 -16.17 6.72 -13.88
CA HIS A 9 -17.02 6.74 -15.09
C HIS A 9 -16.22 6.56 -16.38
N THR A 10 -15.06 7.19 -16.48
CA THR A 10 -14.20 7.13 -17.67
C THR A 10 -13.52 5.77 -17.84
N ASP A 11 -13.16 5.11 -16.70
CA ASP A 11 -12.44 3.83 -16.70
C ASP A 11 -13.34 2.59 -16.69
N ARG A 12 -14.63 2.74 -16.95
CA ARG A 12 -15.60 1.63 -16.98
C ARG A 12 -15.57 0.79 -15.71
N SER A 13 -15.57 1.45 -14.54
CA SER A 13 -15.60 0.78 -13.24
C SER A 13 -14.34 -0.03 -12.90
N ARG A 14 -13.15 0.51 -13.19
CA ARG A 14 -11.85 -0.10 -12.86
C ARG A 14 -11.02 0.75 -11.92
N VAL A 15 -11.66 1.44 -10.98
CA VAL A 15 -11.00 2.32 -10.02
C VAL A 15 -10.76 1.59 -8.72
N GLY A 16 -9.51 1.64 -8.24
CA GLY A 16 -9.12 1.30 -6.87
C GLY A 16 -8.68 2.56 -6.10
N TRP A 17 -8.96 2.58 -4.82
CA TRP A 17 -8.55 3.66 -3.94
C TRP A 17 -7.76 3.14 -2.76
N ASN A 18 -6.47 3.45 -2.73
CA ASN A 18 -5.63 3.20 -1.57
C ASN A 18 -5.88 4.30 -0.53
N VAL A 19 -6.54 3.92 0.56
CA VAL A 19 -6.89 4.83 1.65
C VAL A 19 -5.67 5.04 2.54
N VAL A 20 -5.17 6.28 2.61
CA VAL A 20 -3.98 6.65 3.39
C VAL A 20 -4.32 7.79 4.33
N THR A 21 -4.02 7.63 5.62
CA THR A 21 -4.26 8.66 6.66
C THR A 21 -3.20 9.76 6.69
N GLY A 22 -2.12 9.59 5.92
CA GLY A 22 -0.98 10.50 5.92
C GLY A 22 -0.10 10.36 7.19
N TYR A 23 1.16 10.77 7.11
CA TYR A 23 2.09 10.78 8.25
C TYR A 23 3.01 12.01 8.26
N LEU A 24 3.05 12.75 7.16
CA LEU A 24 3.92 13.93 7.01
C LEU A 24 3.27 15.17 7.61
N ASP A 25 3.90 15.75 8.63
CA ASP A 25 3.46 17.00 9.25
C ASP A 25 3.49 18.18 8.27
N SER A 26 4.47 18.23 7.37
CA SER A 26 4.53 19.24 6.31
C SER A 26 3.34 19.21 5.38
N ALA A 27 2.87 18.00 4.98
CA ALA A 27 1.68 17.84 4.17
C ALA A 27 0.41 18.27 4.94
N ALA A 28 0.31 17.87 6.21
CA ALA A 28 -0.81 18.28 7.05
C ALA A 28 -0.90 19.80 7.17
N ARG A 29 0.19 20.49 7.47
CA ARG A 29 0.23 21.97 7.56
C ARG A 29 -0.22 22.63 6.27
N ASN A 30 0.20 22.11 5.12
CA ASN A 30 -0.18 22.67 3.83
C ASN A 30 -1.67 22.46 3.48
N LEU A 31 -2.25 21.36 3.91
CA LEU A 31 -3.62 20.98 3.55
C LEU A 31 -4.68 21.37 4.59
N THR A 32 -4.28 21.69 5.81
CA THR A 32 -5.19 21.98 6.93
C THR A 32 -5.11 23.42 7.45
N GLY A 33 -4.57 24.34 6.67
CA GLY A 33 -4.44 25.75 7.08
C GLY A 33 -3.41 25.98 8.19
N GLY A 34 -2.28 25.28 8.13
CA GLY A 34 -1.15 25.44 9.04
C GLY A 34 -1.22 24.58 10.32
N LYS A 35 -2.22 23.74 10.48
CA LYS A 35 -2.34 22.84 11.63
C LYS A 35 -1.32 21.70 11.54
N GLN A 36 -0.82 21.28 12.69
CA GLN A 36 0.01 20.08 12.79
C GLN A 36 -0.78 18.82 12.46
N GLN A 37 -0.06 17.76 12.09
CA GLN A 37 -0.66 16.44 11.87
C GLN A 37 -1.33 15.96 13.17
N ALA A 38 -2.53 15.42 13.04
CA ALA A 38 -3.23 14.78 14.15
C ALA A 38 -2.46 13.55 14.64
N GLU A 39 -2.64 13.20 15.90
CA GLU A 39 -2.09 11.98 16.48
C GLU A 39 -2.53 10.73 15.69
N HIS A 40 -1.71 9.69 15.74
CA HIS A 40 -1.88 8.49 14.92
C HIS A 40 -3.29 7.88 15.00
N ASP A 41 -3.80 7.64 16.21
CA ASP A 41 -5.09 6.98 16.40
C ASP A 41 -6.26 7.93 16.06
N GLU A 42 -6.08 9.23 16.29
CA GLU A 42 -7.06 10.25 15.88
C GLU A 42 -7.16 10.33 14.34
N ARG A 43 -6.06 10.17 13.59
CA ARG A 43 -6.11 10.10 12.12
C ARG A 43 -6.96 8.94 11.64
N TYR A 44 -6.90 7.78 12.30
CA TYR A 44 -7.77 6.64 11.97
C TYR A 44 -9.23 6.88 12.37
N ALA A 45 -9.49 7.56 13.49
CA ALA A 45 -10.84 7.95 13.87
C ALA A 45 -11.48 8.93 12.86
N ILE A 46 -10.70 9.91 12.38
CA ILE A 46 -11.13 10.81 11.28
C ILE A 46 -11.37 10.01 10.01
N CYS A 47 -10.50 9.07 9.68
CA CYS A 47 -10.62 8.24 8.48
C CYS A 47 -11.85 7.32 8.52
N GLU A 48 -12.21 6.76 9.66
CA GLU A 48 -13.41 5.96 9.86
C GLU A 48 -14.68 6.78 9.54
N GLU A 49 -14.78 7.98 10.07
CA GLU A 49 -15.93 8.85 9.77
C GLU A 49 -15.93 9.30 8.31
N TYR A 50 -14.74 9.60 7.77
CA TYR A 50 -14.58 9.99 6.37
C TYR A 50 -15.05 8.91 5.40
N ILE A 51 -14.68 7.65 5.62
CA ILE A 51 -15.10 6.55 4.73
C ILE A 51 -16.59 6.24 4.88
N ASP A 52 -17.18 6.41 6.08
CA ASP A 52 -18.62 6.31 6.28
C ASP A 52 -19.38 7.36 5.46
N VAL A 53 -18.89 8.61 5.46
CA VAL A 53 -19.45 9.68 4.61
C VAL A 53 -19.33 9.32 3.13
N VAL A 54 -18.18 8.77 2.71
CA VAL A 54 -17.95 8.35 1.31
C VAL A 54 -18.96 7.27 0.92
N TYR A 55 -19.13 6.24 1.74
CA TYR A 55 -20.11 5.17 1.48
C TYR A 55 -21.54 5.72 1.40
N LYS A 56 -21.94 6.62 2.31
CA LYS A 56 -23.25 7.26 2.26
C LYS A 56 -23.44 8.02 0.95
N LEU A 57 -22.48 8.82 0.54
CA LEU A 57 -22.55 9.57 -0.71
C LEU A 57 -22.64 8.67 -1.93
N MET A 58 -21.80 7.64 -2.03
CA MET A 58 -21.71 6.78 -3.20
C MET A 58 -22.85 5.75 -3.28
N CYS A 59 -23.24 5.17 -2.15
CA CYS A 59 -24.18 4.05 -2.13
C CYS A 59 -25.62 4.45 -1.80
N SER A 60 -25.84 5.58 -1.12
CA SER A 60 -27.18 5.96 -0.63
C SER A 60 -27.77 7.24 -1.18
N SER A 61 -27.00 8.12 -1.84
CA SER A 61 -27.52 9.38 -2.39
C SER A 61 -28.39 9.17 -3.62
N TRP A 62 -28.05 8.23 -4.48
CA TRP A 62 -28.70 8.00 -5.76
C TRP A 62 -29.22 6.57 -5.85
N ARG A 63 -30.49 6.40 -6.17
CA ARG A 63 -31.04 5.09 -6.56
C ARG A 63 -30.45 4.64 -7.90
N THR A 64 -30.46 3.34 -8.14
CA THR A 64 -29.88 2.75 -9.38
C THR A 64 -30.63 3.24 -10.63
N ASP A 65 -31.93 3.54 -10.50
CA ASP A 65 -32.78 4.00 -11.58
C ASP A 65 -32.99 5.54 -11.61
N ALA A 66 -32.16 6.29 -10.88
CA ALA A 66 -32.30 7.75 -10.82
C ALA A 66 -32.00 8.44 -12.17
N VAL A 67 -31.00 7.95 -12.90
CA VAL A 67 -30.57 8.51 -14.18
C VAL A 67 -31.49 8.03 -15.29
N LYS A 68 -32.20 8.98 -15.94
CA LYS A 68 -33.20 8.70 -17.00
C LYS A 68 -32.64 8.93 -18.41
N LEU A 69 -31.81 9.97 -18.58
CA LEU A 69 -31.26 10.39 -19.89
C LEU A 69 -32.32 10.47 -20.98
N ASP A 70 -33.53 10.95 -20.63
CA ASP A 70 -34.66 11.06 -21.59
C ASP A 70 -34.51 12.34 -22.44
N HIS A 71 -34.00 12.18 -23.63
CA HIS A 71 -33.80 13.28 -24.58
C HIS A 71 -35.12 13.89 -25.06
N LYS A 72 -36.25 13.16 -25.02
CA LYS A 72 -37.55 13.66 -25.50
C LYS A 72 -38.17 14.63 -24.51
N SER A 73 -38.10 14.32 -23.23
CA SER A 73 -38.62 15.18 -22.15
C SER A 73 -37.59 16.16 -21.61
N GLY A 74 -36.28 16.00 -21.97
CA GLY A 74 -35.17 16.77 -21.41
C GLY A 74 -34.83 16.41 -19.98
N ILE A 75 -35.32 15.27 -19.47
CA ILE A 75 -35.10 14.82 -18.11
C ILE A 75 -33.80 14.03 -18.03
N TYR A 76 -32.80 14.56 -17.31
CA TYR A 76 -31.55 13.87 -17.02
C TYR A 76 -31.70 12.86 -15.88
N THR A 77 -32.30 13.27 -14.75
CA THR A 77 -32.50 12.44 -13.56
C THR A 77 -33.86 12.70 -12.93
N ASP A 78 -34.38 11.70 -12.23
CA ASP A 78 -35.56 11.81 -11.40
C ASP A 78 -35.19 12.33 -10.00
N PRO A 79 -35.58 13.56 -9.61
CA PRO A 79 -35.25 14.13 -8.31
C PRO A 79 -35.75 13.30 -7.14
N ALA A 80 -36.84 12.54 -7.28
CA ALA A 80 -37.37 11.67 -6.22
C ALA A 80 -36.46 10.46 -5.94
N CYS A 81 -35.52 10.18 -6.84
CA CYS A 81 -34.56 9.10 -6.72
C CYS A 81 -33.19 9.56 -6.19
N VAL A 82 -33.03 10.86 -5.86
CA VAL A 82 -31.81 11.47 -5.32
C VAL A 82 -32.13 12.08 -3.96
N ARG A 83 -31.33 11.75 -2.95
CA ARG A 83 -31.57 12.20 -1.58
C ARG A 83 -30.30 12.69 -0.88
N GLU A 84 -30.47 13.60 0.03
CA GLU A 84 -29.46 14.00 0.98
C GLU A 84 -29.07 12.84 1.91
N ILE A 85 -27.83 12.80 2.35
CA ILE A 85 -27.33 11.83 3.34
C ILE A 85 -27.45 12.35 4.77
N ASN A 86 -27.53 13.69 4.93
CA ASN A 86 -27.68 14.40 6.20
C ASN A 86 -26.70 13.93 7.29
N HIS A 87 -25.45 13.65 6.91
CA HIS A 87 -24.44 13.20 7.85
C HIS A 87 -24.03 14.33 8.80
N LYS A 88 -24.10 14.04 10.10
CA LYS A 88 -23.59 14.89 11.18
C LYS A 88 -22.76 14.02 12.12
N GLY A 89 -21.46 14.19 12.10
CA GLY A 89 -20.53 13.43 12.93
C GLY A 89 -19.60 14.33 13.75
N LYS A 90 -18.59 13.75 14.35
CA LYS A 90 -17.58 14.46 15.15
C LYS A 90 -16.70 15.34 14.26
N TYR A 91 -16.33 14.84 13.10
CA TYR A 91 -15.34 15.50 12.22
C TYR A 91 -15.96 16.11 10.98
N PHE A 92 -17.10 15.57 10.51
CA PHE A 92 -17.72 15.99 9.25
C PHE A 92 -19.20 16.31 9.42
N THR A 93 -19.65 17.35 8.70
CA THR A 93 -21.06 17.64 8.49
C THR A 93 -21.27 17.76 6.99
N VAL A 94 -21.99 16.80 6.42
CA VAL A 94 -22.18 16.67 4.97
C VAL A 94 -23.65 16.41 4.68
N PRO A 95 -24.40 17.41 4.20
CA PRO A 95 -25.79 17.19 3.82
C PRO A 95 -25.93 16.24 2.62
N GLY A 96 -25.02 16.32 1.64
CA GLY A 96 -25.18 15.64 0.36
C GLY A 96 -26.22 16.36 -0.52
N PRO A 97 -26.73 15.73 -1.57
CA PRO A 97 -26.35 14.42 -2.10
C PRO A 97 -24.96 14.43 -2.76
N HIS A 98 -24.51 13.27 -3.23
CA HIS A 98 -23.35 13.21 -4.13
C HIS A 98 -23.65 13.98 -5.42
N ILE A 99 -22.69 14.79 -5.91
CA ILE A 99 -22.90 15.68 -7.06
C ILE A 99 -22.83 14.97 -8.42
N CYS A 100 -22.30 13.75 -8.47
CA CYS A 100 -22.19 12.95 -9.69
C CYS A 100 -23.18 11.78 -9.63
N GLN A 101 -23.65 11.34 -10.81
CA GLN A 101 -24.36 10.08 -10.92
C GLN A 101 -23.48 8.91 -10.45
N PRO A 102 -24.07 7.82 -9.93
CA PRO A 102 -23.30 6.69 -9.48
C PRO A 102 -22.64 5.97 -10.66
N SER A 103 -21.41 5.50 -10.44
CA SER A 103 -20.77 4.61 -11.38
C SER A 103 -21.37 3.20 -11.30
N PRO A 104 -21.18 2.34 -12.32
CA PRO A 104 -21.57 0.93 -12.26
C PRO A 104 -20.90 0.17 -11.10
N GLN A 105 -19.69 0.58 -10.70
CA GLN A 105 -18.92 -0.02 -9.59
C GLN A 105 -19.46 0.42 -8.22
N ARG A 106 -20.14 1.54 -8.13
CA ARG A 106 -20.60 2.22 -6.92
C ARG A 106 -19.46 2.74 -6.05
N THR A 107 -18.64 1.87 -5.49
CA THR A 107 -17.44 2.22 -4.72
C THR A 107 -16.19 1.74 -5.45
N PRO A 108 -15.09 2.48 -5.39
CA PRO A 108 -13.80 1.95 -5.84
C PRO A 108 -13.40 0.72 -5.00
N VAL A 109 -12.57 -0.14 -5.54
CA VAL A 109 -11.92 -1.20 -4.74
C VAL A 109 -11.10 -0.53 -3.64
N ILE A 110 -11.37 -0.89 -2.39
CA ILE A 110 -10.71 -0.26 -1.24
C ILE A 110 -9.41 -1.00 -0.93
N MET A 111 -8.32 -0.27 -1.10
CA MET A 111 -6.98 -0.73 -0.75
C MET A 111 -6.46 0.00 0.49
N GLN A 112 -5.54 -0.61 1.22
CA GLN A 112 -4.93 -0.03 2.42
C GLN A 112 -3.51 -0.54 2.63
N ALA A 113 -2.65 0.22 3.31
CA ALA A 113 -1.24 -0.13 3.53
C ALA A 113 -0.77 -0.05 5.00
N GLY A 114 -1.66 0.27 5.96
CA GLY A 114 -1.28 0.44 7.37
C GLY A 114 -1.24 -0.89 8.13
N THR A 115 -0.13 -1.16 8.80
CA THR A 115 0.09 -2.38 9.59
C THR A 115 0.11 -2.13 11.11
N SER A 116 -0.11 -0.89 11.56
CA SER A 116 -0.30 -0.56 12.98
C SER A 116 -1.59 -1.20 13.52
N LYS A 117 -1.77 -1.22 14.84
CA LYS A 117 -2.98 -1.78 15.47
C LYS A 117 -4.27 -1.13 14.91
N ALA A 118 -4.31 0.20 14.83
CA ALA A 118 -5.44 0.93 14.24
C ALA A 118 -5.57 0.65 12.74
N GLY A 119 -4.45 0.61 12.01
CA GLY A 119 -4.42 0.28 10.59
C GLY A 119 -4.94 -1.12 10.28
N LYS A 120 -4.54 -2.12 11.05
CA LYS A 120 -5.04 -3.51 10.92
C LYS A 120 -6.56 -3.59 11.16
N MET A 121 -7.07 -2.86 12.15
CA MET A 121 -8.52 -2.82 12.43
C MET A 121 -9.29 -2.15 11.29
N PHE A 122 -8.81 -1.01 10.81
CA PHE A 122 -9.38 -0.32 9.65
C PHE A 122 -9.37 -1.21 8.40
N ALA A 123 -8.23 -1.86 8.14
CA ALA A 123 -8.09 -2.79 7.01
C ALA A 123 -9.07 -3.96 7.11
N ALA A 124 -9.15 -4.62 8.27
CA ALA A 124 -10.08 -5.73 8.51
C ALA A 124 -11.55 -5.34 8.28
N LYS A 125 -11.90 -4.08 8.56
CA LYS A 125 -13.25 -3.57 8.40
C LYS A 125 -13.58 -3.16 6.96
N HIS A 126 -12.66 -2.51 6.27
CA HIS A 126 -12.96 -1.81 5.01
C HIS A 126 -12.20 -2.33 3.79
N ALA A 127 -10.95 -2.82 3.95
CA ALA A 127 -10.11 -3.11 2.80
C ALA A 127 -10.51 -4.40 2.08
N GLU A 128 -10.40 -4.37 0.76
CA GLU A 128 -10.51 -5.53 -0.14
C GLU A 128 -9.12 -6.01 -0.57
N GLY A 129 -8.14 -5.09 -0.59
CA GLY A 129 -6.74 -5.39 -0.80
C GLY A 129 -5.84 -4.65 0.18
N ILE A 130 -4.75 -5.27 0.59
CA ILE A 130 -3.81 -4.71 1.57
C ILE A 130 -2.39 -4.86 1.04
N PHE A 131 -1.69 -3.73 0.95
CA PHE A 131 -0.26 -3.74 0.69
C PHE A 131 0.49 -4.04 1.99
N VAL A 132 1.29 -5.11 1.96
CA VAL A 132 2.16 -5.51 3.08
C VAL A 132 3.62 -5.42 2.69
N SER A 133 4.49 -5.13 3.66
CA SER A 133 5.92 -5.03 3.43
C SER A 133 6.67 -5.67 4.59
N ALA A 134 7.60 -6.55 4.27
CA ALA A 134 8.60 -7.12 5.16
C ALA A 134 9.76 -7.64 4.34
N HIS A 135 10.84 -8.08 5.00
CA HIS A 135 12.00 -8.66 4.32
C HIS A 135 11.85 -10.17 4.08
N THR A 136 10.93 -10.82 4.79
CA THR A 136 10.71 -12.27 4.69
C THR A 136 9.23 -12.64 4.77
N PRO A 137 8.82 -13.80 4.26
CA PRO A 137 7.46 -14.31 4.39
C PRO A 137 6.96 -14.36 5.84
N ALA A 138 7.79 -14.82 6.77
CA ALA A 138 7.44 -14.89 8.19
C ALA A 138 7.10 -13.52 8.78
N GLY A 139 7.73 -12.45 8.27
CA GLY A 139 7.47 -11.08 8.70
C GLY A 139 6.07 -10.59 8.37
N VAL A 140 5.49 -11.02 7.24
CA VAL A 140 4.12 -10.64 6.84
C VAL A 140 3.07 -11.60 7.38
N ALA A 141 3.37 -12.90 7.50
CA ALA A 141 2.42 -13.95 7.87
C ALA A 141 1.64 -13.63 9.15
N LYS A 142 2.34 -13.16 10.19
CA LYS A 142 1.70 -12.77 11.44
C LYS A 142 0.72 -11.61 11.27
N SER A 143 1.12 -10.58 10.51
CA SER A 143 0.24 -9.42 10.26
C SER A 143 -0.99 -9.81 9.46
N ILE A 144 -0.84 -10.68 8.48
CA ILE A 144 -1.93 -11.23 7.68
C ILE A 144 -2.89 -12.03 8.57
N SER A 145 -2.36 -12.94 9.38
CA SER A 145 -3.14 -13.72 10.33
C SER A 145 -3.94 -12.84 11.29
N ASP A 146 -3.31 -11.80 11.86
CA ASP A 146 -3.98 -10.85 12.77
C ASP A 146 -5.14 -10.14 12.07
N ILE A 147 -4.96 -9.69 10.81
CA ILE A 147 -6.01 -8.98 10.06
C ILE A 147 -7.15 -9.93 9.68
N ARG A 148 -6.85 -11.15 9.23
CA ARG A 148 -7.85 -12.17 8.93
C ARG A 148 -8.68 -12.54 10.17
N GLU A 149 -8.04 -12.62 11.33
CA GLU A 149 -8.69 -12.85 12.62
C GLU A 149 -9.64 -11.70 13.00
N GLN A 150 -9.21 -10.44 12.83
CA GLN A 150 -10.07 -9.27 13.08
C GLN A 150 -11.26 -9.23 12.10
N ALA A 151 -11.04 -9.51 10.82
CA ALA A 151 -12.11 -9.59 9.83
C ALA A 151 -13.18 -10.62 10.24
N ARG A 152 -12.73 -11.79 10.69
CA ARG A 152 -13.63 -12.86 11.18
C ARG A 152 -14.45 -12.41 12.38
N LYS A 153 -13.83 -11.69 13.35
CA LYS A 153 -14.53 -11.12 14.50
C LYS A 153 -15.58 -10.09 14.12
N LEU A 154 -15.37 -9.37 13.02
CA LEU A 154 -16.30 -8.41 12.45
C LEU A 154 -17.40 -9.06 11.58
N GLY A 155 -17.43 -10.39 11.49
CA GLY A 155 -18.39 -11.14 10.65
C GLY A 155 -18.08 -11.06 9.15
N ARG A 156 -16.86 -10.67 8.78
CA ARG A 156 -16.42 -10.57 7.41
C ARG A 156 -15.63 -11.81 7.00
N ASP A 157 -15.84 -12.30 5.78
CA ASP A 157 -15.05 -13.41 5.24
C ASP A 157 -13.56 -12.98 5.10
N PRO A 158 -12.63 -13.62 5.83
CA PRO A 158 -11.21 -13.30 5.75
C PRO A 158 -10.60 -13.53 4.37
N SER A 159 -11.15 -14.45 3.57
CA SER A 159 -10.66 -14.75 2.22
C SER A 159 -10.99 -13.66 1.19
N SER A 160 -11.97 -12.79 1.52
CA SER A 160 -12.33 -11.63 0.70
C SER A 160 -11.26 -10.54 0.69
N ILE A 161 -10.30 -10.58 1.64
CA ILE A 161 -9.21 -9.61 1.73
C ILE A 161 -7.98 -10.19 1.05
N LYS A 162 -7.45 -9.47 0.05
CA LYS A 162 -6.25 -9.87 -0.71
C LYS A 162 -5.01 -9.14 -0.22
N PHE A 163 -3.92 -9.87 -0.01
CA PHE A 163 -2.66 -9.33 0.49
C PHE A 163 -1.61 -9.30 -0.63
N LEU A 164 -1.08 -8.10 -0.89
CA LEU A 164 -0.09 -7.86 -1.93
C LEU A 164 1.24 -7.48 -1.27
N ALA A 165 2.22 -8.37 -1.32
CA ALA A 165 3.54 -8.12 -0.75
C ALA A 165 4.36 -7.20 -1.65
N LYS A 166 5.02 -6.20 -1.05
CA LYS A 166 6.04 -5.42 -1.75
C LYS A 166 7.22 -6.33 -2.08
N PHE A 167 7.62 -6.37 -3.36
CA PHE A 167 8.67 -7.25 -3.85
C PHE A 167 9.48 -6.58 -4.95
N CYS A 168 10.80 -6.56 -4.81
CA CYS A 168 11.73 -5.96 -5.76
C CYS A 168 12.58 -7.05 -6.43
N PRO A 169 12.20 -7.55 -7.62
CA PRO A 169 13.00 -8.50 -8.37
C PRO A 169 14.12 -7.80 -9.14
N ILE A 170 15.35 -8.32 -9.06
CA ILE A 170 16.48 -7.94 -9.88
C ILE A 170 16.95 -9.18 -10.66
N LEU A 171 16.59 -9.21 -11.93
CA LEU A 171 16.71 -10.39 -12.78
C LEU A 171 17.96 -10.32 -13.65
N GLY A 172 18.71 -11.44 -13.71
CA GLY A 172 19.76 -11.71 -14.69
C GLY A 172 19.52 -13.05 -15.38
N ARG A 173 20.11 -13.25 -16.56
CA ARG A 173 20.11 -14.57 -17.23
C ARG A 173 20.95 -15.60 -16.47
N THR A 174 21.93 -15.10 -15.70
CA THR A 174 22.73 -15.87 -14.74
C THR A 174 22.75 -15.14 -13.40
N GLN A 175 23.20 -15.82 -12.35
CA GLN A 175 23.34 -15.20 -11.03
C GLN A 175 24.36 -14.04 -11.08
N GLU A 176 25.46 -14.22 -11.80
CA GLU A 176 26.51 -13.20 -11.95
C GLU A 176 25.97 -11.94 -12.66
N GLU A 177 25.11 -12.10 -13.68
CA GLU A 177 24.46 -10.97 -14.34
C GLU A 177 23.52 -10.23 -13.39
N ALA A 178 22.76 -10.95 -12.57
CA ALA A 178 21.87 -10.35 -11.58
C ALA A 178 22.63 -9.60 -10.50
N ASP A 179 23.73 -10.19 -10.00
CA ASP A 179 24.59 -9.58 -8.99
C ASP A 179 25.28 -8.32 -9.53
N ALA A 180 25.75 -8.35 -10.80
CA ALA A 180 26.33 -7.18 -11.46
C ALA A 180 25.31 -6.04 -11.62
N LYS A 181 24.04 -6.36 -11.95
CA LYS A 181 22.95 -5.37 -12.02
C LYS A 181 22.66 -4.77 -10.64
N TYR A 182 22.61 -5.58 -9.60
CA TYR A 182 22.42 -5.09 -8.24
C TYR A 182 23.56 -4.14 -7.84
N ALA A 183 24.81 -4.52 -8.12
CA ALA A 183 25.99 -3.68 -7.84
C ALA A 183 25.97 -2.38 -8.65
N ASP A 184 25.51 -2.41 -9.92
CA ASP A 184 25.33 -1.22 -10.74
C ASP A 184 24.27 -0.29 -10.14
N TYR A 185 23.10 -0.81 -9.73
CA TYR A 185 22.07 0.00 -9.11
C TYR A 185 22.51 0.63 -7.79
N ALA A 186 23.27 -0.11 -6.98
CA ALA A 186 23.78 0.37 -5.71
C ALA A 186 24.73 1.58 -5.83
N GLN A 187 25.41 1.74 -6.97
CA GLN A 187 26.30 2.90 -7.23
C GLN A 187 25.53 4.24 -7.26
N TYR A 188 24.25 4.21 -7.60
CA TYR A 188 23.39 5.39 -7.65
C TYR A 188 22.58 5.59 -6.37
N GLY A 189 22.82 4.73 -5.37
CA GLY A 189 22.20 4.86 -4.05
C GLY A 189 22.76 6.07 -3.30
N ASP A 190 21.88 6.78 -2.60
CA ASP A 190 22.25 7.90 -1.74
C ASP A 190 22.11 7.49 -0.28
N TYR A 191 23.21 7.55 0.46
CA TYR A 191 23.28 7.13 1.86
C TYR A 191 22.38 7.96 2.77
N GLU A 192 22.45 9.28 2.66
CA GLU A 192 21.63 10.19 3.44
C GLU A 192 20.16 10.09 3.05
N GLY A 193 19.88 9.93 1.76
CA GLY A 193 18.54 9.67 1.25
C GLY A 193 17.93 8.39 1.81
N ALA A 194 18.71 7.31 1.94
CA ALA A 194 18.27 6.06 2.56
C ALA A 194 17.93 6.23 4.04
N LEU A 195 18.76 6.97 4.79
CA LEU A 195 18.51 7.28 6.20
C LEU A 195 17.29 8.19 6.38
N ALA A 196 17.14 9.20 5.51
CA ALA A 196 15.98 10.08 5.52
C ALA A 196 14.68 9.31 5.22
N LEU A 197 14.73 8.37 4.28
CA LEU A 197 13.61 7.50 3.96
C LEU A 197 13.24 6.58 5.14
N PHE A 198 14.24 5.98 5.78
CA PHE A 198 14.06 5.18 6.99
C PHE A 198 13.40 6.00 8.10
N GLY A 199 13.95 7.18 8.39
CA GLY A 199 13.40 8.12 9.38
C GLY A 199 11.96 8.53 9.08
N GLY A 200 11.66 8.82 7.81
CA GLY A 200 10.30 9.16 7.36
C GLY A 200 9.29 8.03 7.57
N TRP A 201 9.70 6.76 7.41
CA TRP A 201 8.81 5.61 7.58
C TRP A 201 8.66 5.14 9.02
N THR A 202 9.73 5.24 9.81
CA THR A 202 9.76 4.71 11.18
C THR A 202 9.55 5.76 12.26
N GLY A 203 9.69 7.04 11.92
CA GLY A 203 9.70 8.14 12.87
C GLY A 203 11.00 8.24 13.69
N VAL A 204 12.06 7.53 13.27
CA VAL A 204 13.33 7.48 13.99
C VAL A 204 14.36 8.40 13.34
N ASP A 205 14.92 9.33 14.10
CA ASP A 205 16.05 10.13 13.66
C ASP A 205 17.34 9.31 13.79
N MET A 206 18.02 9.10 12.66
CA MET A 206 19.29 8.36 12.59
C MET A 206 20.52 9.26 12.75
N GLY A 207 20.33 10.60 12.79
CA GLY A 207 21.41 11.56 12.92
C GLY A 207 22.33 11.35 14.13
N PRO A 208 21.81 11.07 15.34
CA PRO A 208 22.61 10.88 16.56
C PRO A 208 23.53 9.66 16.57
N TYR A 209 23.32 8.67 15.69
CA TYR A 209 24.06 7.40 15.72
C TYR A 209 25.28 7.44 14.81
N ALA A 210 26.40 6.84 15.26
CA ALA A 210 27.59 6.66 14.43
C ALA A 210 27.37 5.58 13.34
N ASP A 211 28.07 5.71 12.22
CA ASP A 211 27.87 4.85 11.05
C ASP A 211 28.13 3.36 11.31
N ASP A 212 29.09 3.06 12.20
CA ASP A 212 29.52 1.70 12.58
C ASP A 212 28.97 1.27 13.93
N GLU A 213 28.13 2.10 14.56
CA GLU A 213 27.47 1.76 15.81
C GLU A 213 26.47 0.63 15.57
N GLU A 214 26.56 -0.41 16.40
CA GLU A 214 25.65 -1.55 16.28
C GLU A 214 24.28 -1.17 16.84
N LEU A 215 23.29 -1.08 15.96
CA LEU A 215 21.94 -0.58 16.26
C LEU A 215 21.13 -1.43 17.25
N ARG A 216 21.56 -2.67 17.52
CA ARG A 216 20.97 -3.53 18.55
C ARG A 216 21.11 -2.91 19.95
N TYR A 217 22.17 -2.16 20.18
CA TYR A 217 22.54 -1.66 21.52
C TYR A 217 22.20 -0.19 21.74
N VAL A 218 21.67 0.49 20.73
CA VAL A 218 21.28 1.90 20.84
C VAL A 218 20.10 2.09 21.78
N ASP A 219 20.02 3.23 22.44
CA ASP A 219 18.94 3.55 23.38
C ASP A 219 17.67 4.05 22.68
N SER A 220 17.12 3.20 21.82
CA SER A 220 15.86 3.45 21.10
C SER A 220 15.07 2.16 20.95
N ASN A 221 13.93 2.08 21.62
CA ASN A 221 13.06 0.91 21.54
C ASN A 221 12.52 0.67 20.11
N ALA A 222 12.29 1.74 19.35
CA ALA A 222 11.83 1.62 17.96
C ALA A 222 12.91 0.99 17.07
N ILE A 223 14.16 1.43 17.19
CA ILE A 223 15.31 0.85 16.46
C ILE A 223 15.53 -0.59 16.90
N LYS A 224 15.61 -0.85 18.20
CA LYS A 224 15.81 -2.20 18.74
C LYS A 224 14.78 -3.18 18.18
N SER A 225 13.49 -2.84 18.27
CA SER A 225 12.41 -3.70 17.76
C SER A 225 12.49 -3.94 16.26
N TYR A 226 12.89 -2.92 15.47
CA TYR A 226 13.07 -3.05 14.04
C TYR A 226 14.26 -3.97 13.71
N ILE A 227 15.41 -3.74 14.33
CA ILE A 227 16.63 -4.55 14.13
C ILE A 227 16.45 -5.99 14.62
N GLU A 228 15.81 -6.20 15.76
CA GLU A 228 15.46 -7.55 16.24
C GLU A 228 14.55 -8.28 15.24
N GLY A 229 13.61 -7.55 14.63
CA GLY A 229 12.78 -8.06 13.55
C GLY A 229 13.60 -8.48 12.34
N LEU A 230 14.58 -7.67 11.91
CA LEU A 230 15.50 -8.00 10.81
C LEU A 230 16.34 -9.24 11.14
N ILE A 231 16.98 -9.28 12.31
CA ILE A 231 17.82 -10.40 12.73
C ILE A 231 17.02 -11.71 12.79
N LYS A 232 15.80 -11.64 13.35
CA LYS A 232 14.93 -12.82 13.47
C LYS A 232 14.47 -13.35 12.12
N ASN A 233 14.11 -12.45 11.20
CA ASN A 233 13.44 -12.81 9.95
C ASN A 233 14.42 -12.91 8.76
N ALA A 234 15.64 -12.36 8.89
CA ALA A 234 16.69 -12.39 7.87
C ALA A 234 18.07 -12.55 8.55
N PRO A 235 18.34 -13.67 9.26
CA PRO A 235 19.54 -13.85 10.09
C PRO A 235 20.81 -13.87 9.26
N ASP A 236 20.76 -14.28 8.00
CA ASP A 236 21.92 -14.42 7.12
C ASP A 236 22.34 -13.08 6.47
N VAL A 237 21.49 -12.07 6.57
CA VAL A 237 21.81 -10.74 6.04
C VAL A 237 22.80 -10.05 6.98
N ASN A 238 23.90 -9.58 6.43
CA ASN A 238 25.00 -8.92 7.17
C ASN A 238 25.54 -9.74 8.37
N GLY A 239 25.41 -11.07 8.36
CA GLY A 239 25.79 -11.91 9.49
C GLY A 239 25.09 -11.55 10.80
N GLY A 240 23.90 -10.96 10.73
CA GLY A 240 23.13 -10.51 11.87
C GLY A 240 23.62 -9.23 12.53
N LYS A 241 24.65 -8.57 11.98
CA LYS A 241 25.16 -7.28 12.47
C LYS A 241 24.55 -6.14 11.69
N TRP A 242 23.81 -5.30 12.38
CA TRP A 242 23.15 -4.13 11.80
C TRP A 242 23.72 -2.85 12.38
N THR A 243 24.43 -2.10 11.56
CA THR A 243 24.90 -0.75 11.84
C THR A 243 24.08 0.26 11.04
N LYS A 244 24.23 1.55 11.33
CA LYS A 244 23.61 2.61 10.55
C LYS A 244 23.99 2.49 9.07
N ARG A 245 25.26 2.18 8.77
CA ARG A 245 25.75 1.98 7.40
C ARG A 245 25.09 0.78 6.72
N THR A 246 25.15 -0.40 7.34
CA THR A 246 24.57 -1.60 6.72
C THR A 246 23.05 -1.53 6.56
N LEU A 247 22.37 -0.80 7.45
CA LEU A 247 20.94 -0.52 7.32
C LEU A 247 20.66 0.37 6.11
N ALA A 248 21.40 1.48 5.95
CA ALA A 248 21.27 2.36 4.80
C ALA A 248 21.54 1.63 3.48
N GLU A 249 22.63 0.88 3.40
CA GLU A 249 23.00 0.05 2.23
C GLU A 249 21.89 -0.96 1.87
N HIS A 250 21.28 -1.57 2.88
CA HIS A 250 20.18 -2.53 2.68
C HIS A 250 18.92 -1.89 2.10
N ILE A 251 18.59 -0.65 2.50
CA ILE A 251 17.41 0.06 2.03
C ILE A 251 17.62 0.83 0.73
N MET A 252 18.85 1.15 0.35
CA MET A 252 19.15 1.91 -0.87
C MET A 252 18.57 1.27 -2.13
N VAL A 253 18.56 -0.06 -2.22
CA VAL A 253 17.99 -0.79 -3.34
C VAL A 253 16.80 -1.63 -2.85
N GLY A 254 15.60 -1.32 -3.31
CA GLY A 254 14.38 -2.05 -2.93
C GLY A 254 13.63 -1.50 -1.72
N GLY A 255 14.27 -0.67 -0.88
CA GLY A 255 13.64 -0.06 0.31
C GLY A 255 13.33 -1.07 1.42
N LEU A 256 12.28 -0.83 2.20
CA LEU A 256 11.89 -1.69 3.34
C LEU A 256 11.07 -2.95 2.93
N GLY A 257 11.19 -3.42 1.71
CA GLY A 257 10.52 -4.63 1.23
C GLY A 257 11.51 -5.72 0.87
N ALA A 258 10.98 -6.88 0.48
CA ALA A 258 11.82 -7.96 -0.04
C ALA A 258 12.49 -7.54 -1.33
N THR A 259 13.78 -7.86 -1.45
CA THR A 259 14.55 -7.76 -2.69
C THR A 259 15.08 -9.14 -3.02
N SER A 260 14.85 -9.62 -4.23
CA SER A 260 15.35 -10.92 -4.72
C SER A 260 16.22 -10.70 -5.94
N VAL A 261 17.47 -11.15 -5.85
CA VAL A 261 18.49 -11.01 -6.90
C VAL A 261 18.83 -12.39 -7.45
N GLY A 262 18.61 -12.61 -8.75
CA GLY A 262 18.90 -13.91 -9.33
C GLY A 262 18.32 -14.16 -10.69
N THR A 263 18.38 -15.43 -11.12
CA THR A 263 17.74 -15.88 -12.35
C THR A 263 16.21 -15.85 -12.21
N PRO A 264 15.45 -15.89 -13.32
CA PRO A 264 14.00 -15.96 -13.28
C PRO A 264 13.47 -17.09 -12.42
N GLU A 265 14.09 -18.27 -12.49
CA GLU A 265 13.71 -19.45 -11.71
C GLU A 265 13.87 -19.19 -10.20
N LYS A 266 15.04 -18.66 -9.79
CA LYS A 266 15.30 -18.32 -8.39
C LYS A 266 14.32 -17.30 -7.84
N VAL A 267 13.99 -16.28 -8.63
CA VAL A 267 13.03 -15.25 -8.24
C VAL A 267 11.62 -15.83 -8.17
N ALA A 268 11.23 -16.72 -9.09
CA ALA A 268 9.95 -17.41 -9.07
C ALA A 268 9.81 -18.32 -7.84
N ASP A 269 10.84 -19.09 -7.52
CA ASP A 269 10.88 -19.94 -6.31
C ASP A 269 10.71 -19.10 -5.02
N GLU A 270 11.36 -17.93 -4.97
CA GLU A 270 11.21 -17.00 -3.85
C GLU A 270 9.77 -16.44 -3.78
N MET A 271 9.17 -16.06 -4.90
CA MET A 271 7.78 -15.61 -4.93
C MET A 271 6.82 -16.73 -4.50
N GLU A 272 7.03 -17.97 -4.96
CA GLU A 272 6.25 -19.13 -4.50
C GLU A 272 6.39 -19.35 -2.99
N ARG A 273 7.60 -19.20 -2.45
CA ARG A 273 7.85 -19.27 -1.01
C ARG A 273 7.04 -18.21 -0.24
N TRP A 274 6.94 -16.97 -0.77
CA TRP A 274 6.13 -15.90 -0.18
C TRP A 274 4.64 -16.24 -0.16
N VAL A 275 4.11 -16.83 -1.23
CA VAL A 275 2.70 -17.28 -1.27
C VAL A 275 2.47 -18.38 -0.24
N ARG A 276 3.33 -19.38 -0.20
CA ARG A 276 3.17 -20.57 0.63
C ARG A 276 3.38 -20.30 2.13
N GLU A 277 4.41 -19.52 2.49
CA GLU A 277 4.80 -19.29 3.88
C GLU A 277 4.29 -17.98 4.45
N GLY A 278 4.07 -16.98 3.59
CA GLY A 278 3.61 -15.64 3.94
C GLY A 278 2.10 -15.45 3.90
N ASP A 279 1.34 -16.37 3.30
CA ASP A 279 -0.11 -16.24 3.06
C ASP A 279 -0.47 -15.01 2.23
N VAL A 280 0.42 -14.61 1.30
CA VAL A 280 0.14 -13.51 0.37
C VAL A 280 -0.63 -14.00 -0.85
N ASP A 281 -1.53 -13.16 -1.37
CA ASP A 281 -2.34 -13.46 -2.57
C ASP A 281 -1.67 -12.95 -3.86
N GLY A 282 -0.62 -12.11 -3.73
CA GLY A 282 0.09 -11.55 -4.88
C GLY A 282 1.17 -10.55 -4.47
N PHE A 283 1.67 -9.80 -5.46
CA PHE A 283 2.81 -8.91 -5.27
C PHE A 283 2.57 -7.51 -5.81
N ASN A 284 3.07 -6.53 -5.06
CA ASN A 284 3.29 -5.17 -5.53
C ASN A 284 4.74 -5.06 -5.98
N ILE A 285 4.98 -5.23 -7.28
CA ILE A 285 6.31 -5.25 -7.87
C ILE A 285 6.90 -3.84 -7.89
N VAL A 286 8.07 -3.71 -7.28
CA VAL A 286 8.87 -2.49 -7.28
C VAL A 286 10.05 -2.68 -8.22
N CYS A 287 10.20 -1.78 -9.18
CA CYS A 287 11.30 -1.81 -10.14
C CYS A 287 12.31 -0.71 -9.80
N VAL A 288 13.58 -1.03 -9.73
CA VAL A 288 14.66 -0.03 -9.60
C VAL A 288 14.73 0.80 -10.88
N VAL A 289 14.67 0.14 -12.05
CA VAL A 289 14.60 0.79 -13.37
C VAL A 289 13.35 0.31 -14.10
N ARG A 290 12.42 1.22 -14.34
CA ARG A 290 11.05 0.92 -14.78
C ARG A 290 10.95 0.11 -16.08
N PHE A 291 11.84 0.33 -17.06
CA PHE A 291 11.76 -0.34 -18.35
C PHE A 291 12.40 -1.74 -18.37
N THR A 292 13.48 -1.94 -17.64
CA THR A 292 14.24 -3.18 -17.69
C THR A 292 13.55 -4.34 -16.96
N ALA A 293 12.90 -4.07 -15.85
CA ALA A 293 12.25 -5.11 -15.03
C ALA A 293 10.97 -5.63 -15.69
N MET A 294 10.14 -4.77 -16.29
CA MET A 294 8.91 -5.21 -16.99
C MET A 294 9.22 -6.09 -18.20
N ILE A 295 10.22 -5.71 -19.01
CA ILE A 295 10.62 -6.51 -20.19
C ILE A 295 11.21 -7.86 -19.74
N SER A 296 11.99 -7.90 -18.66
CA SER A 296 12.56 -9.14 -18.17
C SER A 296 11.50 -10.08 -17.59
N LEU A 297 10.49 -9.58 -16.87
CA LEU A 297 9.41 -10.39 -16.32
C LEU A 297 8.50 -10.97 -17.42
N THR A 298 8.24 -10.21 -18.50
CA THR A 298 7.43 -10.67 -19.61
C THR A 298 8.16 -11.61 -20.57
N THR A 299 9.49 -11.44 -20.76
CA THR A 299 10.29 -12.30 -21.64
C THR A 299 10.66 -13.65 -21.01
N THR A 300 10.63 -13.76 -19.69
CA THR A 300 11.03 -14.97 -18.97
C THR A 300 9.86 -15.88 -18.58
N GLY A 301 8.62 -15.51 -18.93
CA GLY A 301 7.43 -16.32 -18.62
C GLY A 301 7.05 -16.40 -17.14
N VAL A 302 7.74 -15.64 -16.27
CA VAL A 302 7.45 -15.59 -14.81
C VAL A 302 6.13 -14.86 -14.51
N CYS A 303 5.65 -14.06 -15.47
CA CYS A 303 4.32 -13.47 -15.43
C CYS A 303 3.65 -13.69 -16.80
N ASP A 304 2.81 -14.68 -16.92
CA ASP A 304 1.73 -14.70 -17.89
C ASP A 304 0.70 -13.64 -17.50
N PHE A 305 1.05 -12.36 -17.71
CA PHE A 305 0.00 -11.37 -17.83
C PHE A 305 -0.78 -11.69 -19.09
N PRO A 306 -2.11 -11.82 -19.03
CA PRO A 306 -2.92 -11.95 -20.23
C PRO A 306 -2.53 -10.78 -21.14
N THR A 307 -1.96 -11.11 -22.30
CA THR A 307 -1.54 -10.18 -23.34
C THR A 307 -2.74 -9.49 -24.03
N ASP A 308 -3.93 -9.62 -23.46
CA ASP A 308 -5.17 -8.98 -23.94
C ASP A 308 -5.38 -7.57 -23.37
N ILE A 309 -4.33 -6.79 -23.23
CA ILE A 309 -4.49 -5.35 -23.28
C ILE A 309 -4.54 -5.00 -24.77
N ARG A 310 -5.70 -5.25 -25.39
CA ARG A 310 -6.00 -4.68 -26.70
C ARG A 310 -5.83 -3.17 -26.56
N ARG A 311 -4.95 -2.63 -27.40
CA ARG A 311 -4.91 -1.20 -27.66
C ARG A 311 -6.35 -0.76 -27.91
N CYS A 312 -6.87 0.10 -27.06
CA CYS A 312 -8.03 0.90 -27.44
C CYS A 312 -7.50 1.96 -28.38
N ASP A 313 -7.78 1.79 -29.69
CA ASP A 313 -7.76 2.86 -30.66
C ASP A 313 -8.85 3.88 -30.34
#